data_31344cb291eabd034a2a66714bb8e02b
#
_entry.id   31344cb291eabd034a2a66714bb8e02b
#
_cell.length_a   1.000
_cell.length_b   1.000
_cell.length_c   1.000
_cell.angle_alpha   90.00
_cell.angle_beta   90.00
_cell.angle_gamma   90.00
#
_symmetry.space_group_name_H-M   'P 1'
#
loop_
_entity.id
_entity.type
_entity.pdbx_description
1 polymer ?
#
loop_
_entity_poly.entity_id
_entity_poly.type
_entity_poly.pdbx_seq_one_letter_code
_entity_poly.pdbx_strand_id
1 'polypeptide(L)'
;MPAYWVARSRIIDPAEYKKYTDRIPAIFAKYGGRVLARGGRFQIMEGPEKFHRFVVVEFDTFEQGVACFQSPEYEEAAAFRRNGAGEVETVMVEGGDATPSSLPSRAGR
;
A
#
# COMPACT_ATOMS: atom_id res chain seq x y z
N MET A 1 0.32 -16.40 -7.12
CA MET A 1 -0.85 -15.50 -7.04
C MET A 1 -0.39 -14.17 -6.47
N PRO A 2 -0.53 -13.07 -7.22
CA PRO A 2 -0.09 -11.78 -6.72
C PRO A 2 -0.92 -11.30 -5.54
N ALA A 3 -0.35 -10.39 -4.79
CA ALA A 3 -1.00 -9.78 -3.66
C ALA A 3 -0.81 -8.27 -3.71
N TYR A 4 -1.70 -7.55 -3.05
CA TYR A 4 -1.75 -6.10 -3.13
C TYR A 4 -1.77 -5.48 -1.74
N TRP A 5 -0.86 -4.55 -1.56
CA TRP A 5 -0.82 -3.67 -0.40
C TRP A 5 -1.71 -2.49 -0.75
N VAL A 6 -2.80 -2.33 -0.03
CA VAL A 6 -3.76 -1.26 -0.29
C VAL A 6 -3.81 -0.39 0.96
N ALA A 7 -3.41 0.86 0.81
CA ALA A 7 -3.33 1.76 1.94
C ALA A 7 -4.03 3.07 1.66
N ARG A 8 -4.59 3.65 2.71
CA ARG A 8 -5.13 5.00 2.66
C ARG A 8 -4.66 5.76 3.87
N SER A 9 -4.42 7.07 3.69
CA SER A 9 -3.85 7.86 4.76
C SER A 9 -4.36 9.28 4.80
N ARG A 10 -4.28 9.84 6.01
CA ARG A 10 -4.48 11.26 6.27
C ARG A 10 -3.18 11.79 6.83
N ILE A 11 -2.60 12.75 6.14
CA ILE A 11 -1.34 13.37 6.58
C ILE A 11 -1.70 14.51 7.52
N ILE A 12 -1.14 14.48 8.73
CA ILE A 12 -1.40 15.47 9.75
C ILE A 12 -0.22 16.44 9.85
N ASP A 13 1.01 15.90 9.87
CA ASP A 13 2.25 16.69 9.88
C ASP A 13 3.05 16.34 8.64
N PRO A 14 2.96 17.16 7.58
CA PRO A 14 3.63 16.84 6.32
C PRO A 14 5.14 16.70 6.43
N ALA A 15 5.78 17.51 7.25
CA ALA A 15 7.25 17.47 7.37
C ALA A 15 7.72 16.16 7.98
N GLU A 16 7.06 15.71 9.05
CA GLU A 16 7.40 14.43 9.68
C GLU A 16 6.99 13.25 8.80
N TYR A 17 5.82 13.34 8.18
CA TYR A 17 5.33 12.27 7.30
C TYR A 17 6.27 12.06 6.13
N LYS A 18 6.89 13.11 5.64
CA LYS A 18 7.83 13.02 4.52
C LYS A 18 9.03 12.14 4.84
N LYS A 19 9.46 12.11 6.10
CA LYS A 19 10.56 11.23 6.52
C LYS A 19 10.21 9.76 6.29
N TYR A 20 8.94 9.42 6.43
CA TYR A 20 8.41 8.11 6.11
C TYR A 20 8.36 7.90 4.59
N THR A 21 7.71 8.81 3.87
CA THR A 21 7.50 8.60 2.43
C THR A 21 8.80 8.60 1.64
N ASP A 22 9.83 9.30 2.11
CA ASP A 22 11.13 9.30 1.43
C ASP A 22 11.83 7.95 1.50
N ARG A 23 11.53 7.14 2.50
CA ARG A 23 12.18 5.84 2.70
C ARG A 23 11.48 4.69 2.00
N ILE A 24 10.20 4.87 1.71
CA ILE A 24 9.34 3.77 1.29
C ILE A 24 9.69 3.17 -0.08
N PRO A 25 10.01 3.95 -1.13
CA PRO A 25 10.29 3.34 -2.43
C PRO A 25 11.41 2.31 -2.39
N ALA A 26 12.48 2.59 -1.66
CA ALA A 26 13.59 1.64 -1.56
C ALA A 26 13.19 0.37 -0.80
N ILE A 27 12.34 0.51 0.21
CA ILE A 27 11.87 -0.62 0.99
C ILE A 27 10.98 -1.52 0.13
N PHE A 28 10.04 -0.94 -0.60
CA PHE A 28 9.20 -1.71 -1.52
C PHE A 28 10.07 -2.45 -2.55
N ALA A 29 11.04 -1.75 -3.15
CA ALA A 29 11.90 -2.37 -4.14
C ALA A 29 12.67 -3.56 -3.56
N LYS A 30 13.18 -3.41 -2.33
CA LYS A 30 13.92 -4.48 -1.68
C LYS A 30 13.09 -5.76 -1.52
N TYR A 31 11.80 -5.60 -1.28
CA TYR A 31 10.90 -6.74 -1.06
C TYR A 31 10.13 -7.13 -2.32
N GLY A 32 10.52 -6.59 -3.48
CA GLY A 32 9.93 -6.98 -4.75
C GLY A 32 8.57 -6.33 -5.02
N GLY A 33 8.26 -5.25 -4.35
CA GLY A 33 7.01 -4.54 -4.57
C GLY A 33 7.07 -3.64 -5.78
N ARG A 34 5.96 -3.57 -6.49
CA ARG A 34 5.79 -2.68 -7.64
C ARG A 34 4.68 -1.69 -7.34
N VAL A 35 5.02 -0.40 -7.28
CA VAL A 35 4.04 0.63 -6.97
C VAL A 35 3.13 0.83 -8.18
N LEU A 36 1.83 0.58 -8.01
CA LEU A 36 0.86 0.74 -9.08
C LEU A 36 0.16 2.09 -9.03
N ALA A 37 -0.06 2.62 -7.83
CA ALA A 37 -0.63 3.95 -7.64
C ALA A 37 -0.10 4.52 -6.33
N ARG A 38 0.25 5.79 -6.33
CA ARG A 38 0.79 6.42 -5.13
C ARG A 38 0.65 7.93 -5.20
N GLY A 39 -0.28 8.45 -4.40
CA GLY A 39 -0.43 9.90 -4.26
C GLY A 39 -0.98 10.63 -5.49
N GLY A 40 -1.59 9.92 -6.42
CA GLY A 40 -2.19 10.53 -7.58
C GLY A 40 -3.58 11.06 -7.27
N ARG A 41 -4.22 11.53 -8.33
CA ARG A 41 -5.59 12.03 -8.26
C ARG A 41 -6.53 10.94 -7.77
N PHE A 42 -7.49 11.29 -6.92
CA PHE A 42 -8.46 10.33 -6.39
C PHE A 42 -9.83 10.97 -6.31
N GLN A 43 -10.85 10.13 -6.22
CA GLN A 43 -12.22 10.58 -5.97
C GLN A 43 -12.87 9.51 -5.09
N ILE A 44 -13.34 9.94 -3.92
CA ILE A 44 -14.02 9.02 -2.99
C ILE A 44 -15.43 8.81 -3.52
N MET A 45 -15.73 7.58 -3.90
CA MET A 45 -17.05 7.23 -4.42
C MET A 45 -18.02 6.96 -3.28
N GLU A 46 -17.50 6.38 -2.21
CA GLU A 46 -18.29 6.04 -1.03
C GLU A 46 -17.36 5.81 0.15
N GLY A 47 -17.68 6.39 1.30
CA GLY A 47 -16.89 6.19 2.50
C GLY A 47 -16.48 7.49 3.16
N PRO A 48 -15.64 7.43 4.21
CA PRO A 48 -15.21 8.61 4.92
C PRO A 48 -14.33 9.52 4.06
N GLU A 49 -14.47 10.82 4.28
CA GLU A 49 -13.74 11.81 3.47
C GLU A 49 -12.42 12.25 4.09
N LYS A 50 -12.05 11.68 5.22
CA LYS A 50 -10.84 12.12 5.92
C LYS A 50 -9.53 11.67 5.27
N PHE A 51 -9.57 10.60 4.49
CA PHE A 51 -8.37 10.11 3.83
C PHE A 51 -8.17 10.83 2.51
N HIS A 52 -6.94 11.24 2.23
CA HIS A 52 -6.63 12.02 1.03
C HIS A 52 -5.40 11.52 0.29
N ARG A 53 -4.88 10.35 0.66
CA ARG A 53 -3.75 9.75 -0.03
C ARG A 53 -3.97 8.25 -0.11
N PHE A 54 -3.81 7.70 -1.32
CA PHE A 54 -4.10 6.29 -1.57
C PHE A 54 -2.90 5.67 -2.27
N VAL A 55 -2.54 4.44 -1.85
CA VAL A 55 -1.37 3.74 -2.37
C VAL A 55 -1.74 2.30 -2.66
N VAL A 56 -1.32 1.80 -3.82
CA VAL A 56 -1.48 0.39 -4.19
C VAL A 56 -0.14 -0.14 -4.66
N VAL A 57 0.32 -1.22 -4.03
CA VAL A 57 1.59 -1.86 -4.36
C VAL A 57 1.34 -3.33 -4.61
N GLU A 58 1.92 -3.86 -5.68
CA GLU A 58 1.78 -5.27 -6.01
C GLU A 58 3.03 -6.04 -5.59
N PHE A 59 2.83 -7.20 -4.98
CA PHE A 59 3.90 -8.16 -4.65
C PHE A 59 3.59 -9.48 -5.35
N ASP A 60 4.63 -10.27 -5.62
CA ASP A 60 4.43 -11.57 -6.28
C ASP A 60 3.64 -12.53 -5.41
N THR A 61 3.78 -12.45 -4.08
CA THR A 61 3.06 -13.30 -3.15
C THR A 61 2.56 -12.50 -1.96
N PHE A 62 1.53 -13.05 -1.32
CA PHE A 62 0.99 -12.49 -0.10
C PHE A 62 2.06 -12.42 0.99
N GLU A 63 2.81 -13.51 1.14
CA GLU A 63 3.86 -13.61 2.17
C GLU A 63 4.94 -12.55 1.99
N GLN A 64 5.27 -12.25 0.76
CA GLN A 64 6.27 -11.22 0.44
C GLN A 64 5.79 -9.84 0.88
N GLY A 65 4.53 -9.53 0.62
CA GLY A 65 3.94 -8.27 1.04
C GLY A 65 3.86 -8.14 2.56
N VAL A 66 3.46 -9.21 3.23
CA VAL A 66 3.40 -9.24 4.69
C VAL A 66 4.80 -9.07 5.27
N ALA A 67 5.80 -9.78 4.71
CA ALA A 67 7.17 -9.66 5.17
C ALA A 67 7.70 -8.22 5.03
N CYS A 68 7.34 -7.54 3.95
CA CYS A 68 7.70 -6.14 3.76
C CYS A 68 7.14 -5.27 4.89
N PHE A 69 5.87 -5.41 5.19
CA PHE A 69 5.22 -4.61 6.22
C PHE A 69 5.81 -4.88 7.61
N GLN A 70 6.21 -6.12 7.86
CA GLN A 70 6.74 -6.53 9.17
C GLN A 70 8.26 -6.42 9.25
N SER A 71 8.92 -5.94 8.20
CA SER A 71 10.38 -5.84 8.17
C SER A 71 10.88 -4.76 9.12
N PRO A 72 12.10 -4.91 9.64
CA PRO A 72 12.70 -3.88 10.49
C PRO A 72 12.81 -2.54 9.76
N GLU A 73 13.12 -2.55 8.47
CA GLU A 73 13.23 -1.32 7.67
C GLU A 73 11.91 -0.59 7.62
N TYR A 74 10.81 -1.33 7.40
CA TYR A 74 9.51 -0.69 7.32
C TYR A 74 9.08 -0.17 8.68
N GLU A 75 9.30 -0.94 9.74
CA GLU A 75 8.94 -0.52 11.10
C GLU A 75 9.68 0.77 11.47
N GLU A 76 10.95 0.86 11.12
CA GLU A 76 11.74 2.06 11.38
C GLU A 76 11.18 3.27 10.62
N ALA A 77 10.85 3.08 9.35
CA ALA A 77 10.26 4.15 8.55
C ALA A 77 8.89 4.55 9.08
N ALA A 78 8.06 3.57 9.43
CA ALA A 78 6.70 3.82 9.90
C ALA A 78 6.67 4.57 11.23
N ALA A 79 7.74 4.47 12.03
CA ALA A 79 7.81 5.19 13.30
C ALA A 79 7.63 6.69 13.11
N PHE A 80 8.12 7.24 11.99
CA PHE A 80 7.98 8.67 11.72
C PHE A 80 6.52 9.09 11.58
N ARG A 81 5.66 8.24 11.00
CA ARG A 81 4.25 8.59 10.84
C ARG A 81 3.38 8.19 12.04
N ARG A 82 3.85 7.20 12.82
CA ARG A 82 3.07 6.69 13.96
C ARG A 82 3.10 7.61 15.18
N ASN A 83 3.91 8.65 15.15
CA ASN A 83 3.99 9.65 16.20
C ASN A 83 3.03 10.81 16.00
N GLY A 84 1.85 10.54 15.44
CA GLY A 84 0.86 11.57 15.23
C GLY A 84 0.98 12.32 13.92
N ALA A 85 1.97 11.98 13.09
CA ALA A 85 2.17 12.64 11.81
C ALA A 85 1.18 12.21 10.73
N GLY A 86 0.55 11.05 10.90
CA GLY A 86 -0.44 10.59 9.95
C GLY A 86 -1.29 9.47 10.50
N GLU A 87 -2.48 9.34 9.94
CA GLU A 87 -3.38 8.22 10.21
C GLU A 87 -3.36 7.34 8.96
N VAL A 88 -3.01 6.06 9.11
CA VAL A 88 -2.85 5.15 7.97
C VAL A 88 -3.57 3.85 8.26
N GLU A 89 -4.28 3.35 7.25
CA GLU A 89 -4.87 2.03 7.28
C GLU A 89 -4.33 1.24 6.10
N THR A 90 -3.80 0.06 6.35
CA THR A 90 -3.17 -0.77 5.34
C THR A 90 -3.75 -2.18 5.39
N VAL A 91 -4.09 -2.70 4.22
CA VAL A 91 -4.59 -4.06 4.08
C VAL A 91 -3.74 -4.76 3.03
N MET A 92 -3.38 -6.02 3.31
CA MET A 92 -2.76 -6.88 2.32
C MET A 92 -3.82 -7.85 1.83
N VAL A 93 -4.08 -7.86 0.54
CA VAL A 93 -5.10 -8.73 -0.03
C VAL A 93 -4.50 -9.54 -1.18
N GLU A 94 -4.69 -10.85 -1.13
CA GLU A 94 -4.23 -11.73 -2.20
C GLU A 94 -5.23 -11.73 -3.34
N GLY A 95 -4.75 -11.90 -4.58
CA GLY A 95 -5.62 -12.10 -5.72
C GLY A 95 -6.54 -13.28 -5.45
N GLY A 96 -7.79 -13.15 -5.80
CA GLY A 96 -8.82 -14.10 -5.44
C GLY A 96 -9.64 -14.57 -6.62
N ASP A 97 -10.89 -14.86 -6.36
CA ASP A 97 -11.81 -15.49 -7.29
C ASP A 97 -12.03 -14.70 -8.58
N ALA A 98 -11.80 -13.39 -8.55
CA ALA A 98 -11.97 -12.56 -9.75
C ALA A 98 -10.65 -12.11 -10.36
N THR A 99 -9.53 -12.71 -9.93
CA THR A 99 -8.21 -12.31 -10.45
C THR A 99 -8.02 -12.83 -11.88
N PRO A 100 -7.68 -11.96 -12.83
CA PRO A 100 -7.60 -12.33 -14.23
C PRO A 100 -6.64 -13.47 -14.53
N SER A 101 -5.51 -13.55 -13.85
CA SER A 101 -4.50 -14.55 -14.12
C SER A 101 -4.97 -15.96 -13.87
N SER A 102 -5.96 -16.15 -13.02
CA SER A 102 -6.51 -17.46 -12.70
C SER A 102 -7.80 -17.74 -13.49
N LEU A 103 -8.19 -16.86 -14.38
CA LEU A 103 -9.46 -16.94 -15.05
C LEU A 103 -9.30 -16.69 -16.54
N PRO A 104 -8.70 -17.65 -17.27
CA PRO A 104 -8.55 -17.48 -18.71
C PRO A 104 -9.90 -17.32 -19.40
N SER A 105 -10.92 -17.88 -18.84
CA SER A 105 -12.27 -17.80 -19.38
C SER A 105 -12.99 -16.51 -19.01
N ARG A 106 -12.33 -15.59 -18.33
CA ARG A 106 -13.02 -14.38 -17.90
C ARG A 106 -13.55 -13.57 -19.09
N ALA A 107 -12.90 -13.70 -20.24
CA ALA A 107 -13.39 -13.05 -21.43
C ALA A 107 -14.77 -13.56 -21.82
N GLY A 108 -15.09 -14.78 -21.46
CA GLY A 108 -16.39 -15.36 -21.74
C GLY A 108 -17.40 -15.18 -20.64
N ARG A 109 -17.06 -14.47 -19.61
CA ARG A 109 -17.97 -14.26 -18.47
C ARG A 109 -18.75 -13.00 -18.57
#